data_06824913c5ed24474a66145a6cd1afef
#
_entry.id   06824913c5ed24474a66145a6cd1afef
#
_cell.length_a   1.000
_cell.length_b   1.000
_cell.length_c   1.000
_cell.angle_alpha   90.00
_cell.angle_beta   90.00
_cell.angle_gamma   90.00
#
_symmetry.space_group_name_H-M   'P 1'
#
loop_
_entity.id
_entity.type
_entity.pdbx_description
1 polymer ?
#
loop_
_entity_poly.entity_id
_entity_poly.type
_entity_poly.pdbx_seq_one_letter_code
_entity_poly.pdbx_strand_id
1 'polypeptide(L)'
;MQKIELKRVYRHFKGDYYLVEDIARHSETGDEYVVYRKLYGDGSLWIRPLDMFLSKVDKTKYPDCSQEYRFELQNIESVAKY
;
A
#
# COMPACT_ATOMS: atom_id res chain seq x y z
N MET A 1 11.95 9.50 -1.99
CA MET A 1 11.20 8.51 -1.20
C MET A 1 9.72 8.87 -1.24
N GLN A 2 8.87 7.89 -1.50
CA GLN A 2 7.43 8.14 -1.52
C GLN A 2 6.92 8.32 -0.09
N LYS A 3 5.95 9.22 0.08
CA LYS A 3 5.33 9.49 1.36
C LYS A 3 3.98 8.78 1.44
N ILE A 4 3.70 8.14 2.58
CA ILE A 4 2.43 7.44 2.76
C ILE A 4 1.28 8.44 2.92
N GLU A 5 0.15 8.16 2.27
CA GLU A 5 -1.07 8.95 2.41
C GLU A 5 -2.19 8.05 2.90
N LEU A 6 -2.82 8.45 3.99
CA LEU A 6 -3.89 7.68 4.61
C LEU A 6 -5.21 7.85 3.84
N LYS A 7 -6.06 6.84 3.91
CA LYS A 7 -7.38 6.83 3.28
C LYS A 7 -7.32 6.98 1.76
N ARG A 8 -6.22 6.50 1.18
CA ARG A 8 -6.00 6.52 -0.27
C ARG A 8 -5.80 5.10 -0.79
N VAL A 9 -6.11 4.91 -2.06
CA VAL A 9 -5.94 3.62 -2.75
C VAL A 9 -4.53 3.53 -3.32
N TYR A 10 -3.90 2.38 -3.12
CA TYR A 10 -2.59 2.04 -3.67
C TYR A 10 -2.70 0.79 -4.53
N ARG A 11 -1.89 0.74 -5.59
CA ARG A 11 -1.79 -0.44 -6.45
C ARG A 11 -0.51 -1.19 -6.12
N HIS A 12 -0.63 -2.46 -5.75
CA HIS A 12 0.51 -3.35 -5.61
C HIS A 12 1.09 -3.67 -6.98
N PHE A 13 2.41 -3.85 -7.08
CA PHE A 13 3.06 -4.09 -8.37
C PHE A 13 2.57 -5.37 -9.07
N LYS A 14 1.95 -6.28 -8.35
CA LYS A 14 1.33 -7.49 -8.93
C LYS A 14 -0.09 -7.25 -9.44
N GLY A 15 -0.61 -6.03 -9.29
CA GLY A 15 -1.85 -5.59 -9.92
C GLY A 15 -3.04 -5.35 -9.02
N ASP A 16 -3.02 -5.84 -7.79
CA ASP A 16 -4.16 -5.70 -6.88
C ASP A 16 -4.17 -4.33 -6.19
N TYR A 17 -5.36 -3.94 -5.74
CA TYR A 17 -5.58 -2.63 -5.10
C TYR A 17 -5.86 -2.79 -3.62
N TYR A 18 -5.41 -1.79 -2.86
CA TYR A 18 -5.53 -1.75 -1.40
C TYR A 18 -5.85 -0.34 -0.95
N LEU A 19 -6.62 -0.24 0.14
CA LEU A 19 -6.90 1.03 0.80
C LEU A 19 -6.02 1.13 2.05
N VAL A 20 -5.19 2.18 2.11
CA VAL A 20 -4.41 2.46 3.31
C VAL A 20 -5.34 3.06 4.35
N GLU A 21 -5.53 2.34 5.47
CA GLU A 21 -6.44 2.77 6.53
C GLU A 21 -5.76 3.65 7.55
N ASP A 22 -4.56 3.27 8.00
CA ASP A 22 -3.89 3.99 9.07
C ASP A 22 -2.44 3.53 9.20
N ILE A 23 -1.72 4.20 10.12
CA ILE A 23 -0.40 3.79 10.59
C ILE A 23 -0.55 3.38 12.05
N ALA A 24 -0.05 2.20 12.38
CA ALA A 24 -0.06 1.69 13.76
C ALA A 24 1.37 1.44 14.22
N ARG A 25 1.58 1.42 15.53
CA ARG A 25 2.89 1.10 16.12
C ARG A 25 2.85 -0.26 16.79
N HIS A 26 3.94 -1.00 16.62
CA HIS A 26 4.11 -2.25 17.36
C HIS A 26 4.28 -1.90 18.85
N SER A 27 3.50 -2.54 19.72
CA SER A 27 3.45 -2.18 21.13
C SER A 27 4.76 -2.41 21.88
N GLU A 28 5.59 -3.33 21.41
CA GLU A 28 6.86 -3.66 22.07
C GLU A 28 8.04 -2.93 21.47
N THR A 29 8.10 -2.81 20.13
CA THR A 29 9.25 -2.22 19.44
C THR A 29 9.08 -0.76 19.10
N GLY A 30 7.83 -0.28 18.99
CA GLY A 30 7.51 1.06 18.54
C GLY A 30 7.61 1.24 17.02
N ASP A 31 7.94 0.18 16.29
CA ASP A 31 8.03 0.24 14.82
C ASP A 31 6.68 0.56 14.21
N GLU A 32 6.71 1.34 13.13
CA GLU A 32 5.50 1.74 12.43
C GLU A 32 5.10 0.71 11.38
N TYR A 33 3.80 0.41 11.34
CA TYR A 33 3.17 -0.50 10.39
C TYR A 33 2.07 0.20 9.64
N VAL A 34 1.94 -0.10 8.36
CA VAL A 34 0.79 0.34 7.57
C VAL A 34 -0.34 -0.67 7.77
N VAL A 35 -1.52 -0.15 8.14
CA VAL A 35 -2.75 -0.93 8.21
C VAL A 35 -3.50 -0.69 6.90
N TYR A 36 -3.73 -1.75 6.13
CA TYR A 36 -4.34 -1.59 4.82
C TYR A 36 -5.33 -2.72 4.53
N ARG A 37 -6.33 -2.40 3.73
CA ARG A 37 -7.44 -3.31 3.42
C ARG A 37 -7.36 -3.75 1.97
N LYS A 38 -7.51 -5.05 1.73
CA LYS A 38 -7.67 -5.57 0.37
C LYS A 38 -8.97 -5.03 -0.22
N LEU A 39 -8.91 -4.53 -1.46
CA LEU A 39 -10.11 -4.12 -2.20
C LEU A 39 -10.59 -5.22 -3.14
N TYR A 40 -10.25 -6.45 -2.82
CA TYR A 40 -10.64 -7.65 -3.55
C TYR A 40 -10.81 -8.79 -2.56
N GLY A 41 -11.34 -9.93 -3.03
CA GLY A 41 -11.49 -11.10 -2.19
C GLY A 41 -12.37 -10.83 -0.97
N ASP A 42 -11.88 -11.16 0.21
CA ASP A 42 -12.63 -11.05 1.47
C ASP A 42 -12.57 -9.65 2.11
N GLY A 43 -11.85 -8.71 1.52
CA GLY A 43 -11.72 -7.36 2.06
C GLY A 43 -11.04 -7.28 3.42
N SER A 44 -10.20 -8.26 3.75
CA SER A 44 -9.56 -8.30 5.06
C SER A 44 -8.51 -7.21 5.26
N LEU A 45 -8.27 -6.87 6.53
CA LEU A 45 -7.21 -5.95 6.92
C LEU A 45 -5.89 -6.69 7.07
N TRP A 46 -4.82 -6.03 6.66
CA TRP A 46 -3.46 -6.53 6.76
C TRP A 46 -2.55 -5.46 7.34
N ILE A 47 -1.40 -5.88 7.85
CA ILE A 47 -0.35 -4.95 8.29
C ILE A 47 0.95 -5.31 7.59
N ARG A 48 1.77 -4.29 7.34
CA ARG A 48 3.12 -4.46 6.78
C ARG A 48 4.01 -3.37 7.37
N PRO A 49 5.27 -3.68 7.72
CA PRO A 49 6.18 -2.62 8.17
C PRO A 49 6.21 -1.46 7.17
N LEU A 50 6.20 -0.23 7.69
CA LEU A 50 6.12 0.97 6.85
C LEU A 50 7.22 1.03 5.79
N ASP A 51 8.46 0.72 6.18
CA ASP A 51 9.59 0.74 5.25
C ASP A 51 9.44 -0.29 4.13
N MET A 52 8.86 -1.45 4.42
CA MET A 52 8.58 -2.46 3.40
C MET A 52 7.45 -2.01 2.48
N PHE A 53 6.41 -1.38 3.03
CA PHE A 53 5.30 -0.87 2.22
C PHE A 53 5.79 0.17 1.21
N LEU A 54 6.70 1.04 1.64
CA LEU A 54 7.26 2.12 0.82
C LEU A 54 8.47 1.68 -0.02
N SER A 55 8.86 0.41 0.03
CA SER A 55 10.05 -0.09 -0.65
C SER A 55 9.85 -0.16 -2.17
N LYS A 56 10.97 -0.18 -2.88
CA LYS A 56 10.97 -0.36 -4.33
C LYS A 56 10.81 -1.84 -4.69
N VAL A 57 10.28 -2.07 -5.89
CA VAL A 57 10.22 -3.43 -6.45
C VAL A 57 11.64 -3.92 -6.70
N ASP A 58 11.90 -5.18 -6.35
CA ASP A 58 13.17 -5.84 -6.64
C ASP A 58 13.22 -6.19 -8.14
N LYS A 59 13.93 -5.36 -8.91
CA LYS A 59 14.04 -5.52 -10.36
C LYS A 59 14.90 -6.72 -10.75
N THR A 60 15.71 -7.24 -9.84
CA THR A 60 16.46 -8.48 -10.07
C THR A 60 15.48 -9.66 -10.11
N LYS A 61 14.49 -9.66 -9.23
CA LYS A 61 13.48 -10.70 -9.15
C LYS A 61 12.34 -10.50 -10.14
N TYR A 62 11.99 -9.24 -10.41
CA TYR A 62 10.88 -8.86 -11.30
C TYR A 62 11.36 -7.88 -12.36
N PRO A 63 12.21 -8.34 -13.32
CA PRO A 63 12.84 -7.43 -14.28
C PRO A 63 11.86 -6.78 -15.26
N ASP A 64 10.72 -7.41 -15.51
CA ASP A 64 9.71 -6.90 -16.46
C ASP A 64 8.66 -6.00 -15.81
N CYS A 65 8.75 -5.78 -14.49
CA CYS A 65 7.80 -4.93 -13.77
C CYS A 65 8.05 -3.47 -14.12
N SER A 66 7.01 -2.77 -14.59
CA SER A 66 7.10 -1.34 -14.94
C SER A 66 6.96 -0.43 -13.74
N GLN A 67 6.40 -0.93 -12.63
CA GLN A 67 6.17 -0.15 -11.44
C GLN A 67 7.45 -0.05 -10.62
N GLU A 68 7.80 1.17 -10.18
CA GLU A 68 9.03 1.40 -9.41
C GLU A 68 8.89 0.95 -7.95
N TYR A 69 7.79 1.31 -7.31
CA TYR A 69 7.55 1.00 -5.90
C TYR A 69 6.61 -0.19 -5.75
N ARG A 70 6.75 -0.90 -4.63
CA ARG A 70 5.90 -2.05 -4.29
C ARG A 70 4.43 -1.66 -4.31
N PHE A 71 4.10 -0.49 -3.77
CA PHE A 71 2.77 0.09 -3.79
C PHE A 71 2.87 1.51 -4.35
N GLU A 72 1.98 1.85 -5.27
CA GLU A 72 1.94 3.18 -5.86
C GLU A 72 0.57 3.81 -5.67
N LEU A 73 0.57 5.05 -5.20
CA LEU A 73 -0.64 5.83 -4.98
C LEU A 73 -1.43 5.96 -6.29
N GLN A 74 -2.73 5.70 -6.20
CA GLN A 74 -3.63 5.86 -7.33
C GLN A 74 -4.42 7.15 -7.18
N ASN A 75 -4.53 7.89 -8.28
CA ASN A 75 -5.32 9.11 -8.29
C ASN A 75 -6.74 8.77 -8.71
N ILE A 76 -7.55 8.40 -7.73
CA ILE A 76 -8.93 7.98 -7.95
C ILE A 76 -9.85 9.08 -7.41
N GLU A 77 -10.68 9.63 -8.29
CA GLU A 77 -11.64 10.64 -7.91
C GLU A 77 -13.05 10.04 -7.78
N SER A 78 -13.79 10.51 -6.79
CA SER A 78 -15.18 10.13 -6.67
C SER A 78 -15.99 10.81 -7.78
N VAL A 79 -16.82 10.01 -8.44
CA VAL A 79 -17.76 10.53 -9.44
C VAL A 79 -19.19 10.62 -8.88
N ALA A 80 -19.36 10.26 -7.61
CA ALA A 80 -20.65 10.32 -6.96
C ALA A 80 -21.07 11.78 -6.75
N LYS A 81 -22.35 12.06 -6.99
CA LYS A 81 -22.92 13.39 -6.78
C LYS A 81 -24.13 13.26 -5.87
N TYR A 82 -24.12 14.05 -4.84
CA TYR A 82 -25.14 14.02 -3.81
C TYR A 82 -25.89 15.34 -3.78
#